data_124bfd9d3652e8b8ce33fce407d62096
#
_entry.id   124bfd9d3652e8b8ce33fce407d62096
#
_cell.length_a   1.000
_cell.length_b   1.000
_cell.length_c   1.000
_cell.angle_alpha   90.00
_cell.angle_beta   90.00
_cell.angle_gamma   90.00
#
_symmetry.space_group_name_H-M   'P 1'
#
loop_
_entity.id
_entity.type
_entity.pdbx_description
1 polymer ?
#
loop_
_entity_poly.entity_id
_entity_poly.type
_entity_poly.pdbx_seq_one_letter_code
_entity_poly.pdbx_strand_id
1 'polypeptide(L)'
;MEEALGLIETRGFVAMVEASDAMVKAARVTLVHYEKIGGGYVTTVVRGDVAAVRAATEAGAAAAAKVGEVVSVHVIPRPHNQLEDALPIRRPEAAGNKR
;
A
#
# COMPACT_ATOMS: atom_id res chain seq x y z
N MET A 1 14.63 10.56 -0.95
CA MET A 1 13.67 10.00 -1.88
C MET A 1 12.26 10.35 -1.50
N GLU A 2 11.53 10.88 -2.46
CA GLU A 2 10.29 11.59 -2.14
C GLU A 2 9.04 10.86 -2.58
N GLU A 3 9.08 9.56 -2.52
CA GLU A 3 7.89 8.82 -2.91
C GLU A 3 6.80 8.92 -1.88
N ALA A 4 5.58 9.07 -2.37
CA ALA A 4 4.42 9.05 -1.51
C ALA A 4 4.18 7.66 -0.95
N LEU A 5 3.42 7.62 0.11
CA LEU A 5 3.07 6.40 0.82
C LEU A 5 1.55 6.25 0.77
N GLY A 6 1.08 5.11 0.30
CA GLY A 6 -0.35 4.81 0.28
C GLY A 6 -0.63 3.62 1.15
N LEU A 7 -1.71 3.71 1.92
CA LEU A 7 -2.08 2.64 2.86
C LEU A 7 -3.57 2.37 2.74
N ILE A 8 -3.92 1.09 2.73
CA ILE A 8 -5.31 0.66 2.82
C ILE A 8 -5.40 -0.39 3.91
N GLU A 9 -6.26 -0.13 4.88
CA GLU A 9 -6.55 -1.11 5.90
C GLU A 9 -7.89 -1.76 5.63
N THR A 10 -7.92 -3.09 5.67
CA THR A 10 -9.14 -3.86 5.45
C THR A 10 -9.34 -4.79 6.62
N ARG A 11 -10.55 -5.33 6.71
CA ARG A 11 -10.83 -6.41 7.61
C ARG A 11 -10.93 -7.68 6.77
N GLY A 12 -10.01 -8.61 7.03
CA GLY A 12 -9.93 -9.84 6.26
C GLY A 12 -8.86 -9.82 5.21
N PHE A 13 -8.20 -10.95 5.06
CA PHE A 13 -7.06 -11.10 4.15
C PHE A 13 -7.46 -10.98 2.69
N VAL A 14 -8.66 -11.50 2.35
CA VAL A 14 -9.11 -11.49 0.95
C VAL A 14 -9.27 -10.06 0.44
N ALA A 15 -9.86 -9.19 1.26
CA ALA A 15 -10.03 -7.80 0.87
C ALA A 15 -8.68 -7.11 0.69
N MET A 16 -7.70 -7.46 1.53
CA MET A 16 -6.36 -6.88 1.42
C MET A 16 -5.68 -7.31 0.13
N VAL A 17 -5.81 -8.57 -0.25
CA VAL A 17 -5.22 -9.08 -1.49
C VAL A 17 -5.87 -8.40 -2.68
N GLU A 18 -7.19 -8.25 -2.64
CA GLU A 18 -7.90 -7.58 -3.72
C GLU A 18 -7.48 -6.12 -3.84
N ALA A 19 -7.34 -5.43 -2.71
CA ALA A 19 -6.86 -4.05 -2.71
C ALA A 19 -5.47 -3.96 -3.32
N SER A 20 -4.57 -4.85 -2.91
CA SER A 20 -3.19 -4.84 -3.37
C SER A 20 -3.10 -5.08 -4.87
N ASP A 21 -3.85 -6.06 -5.36
CA ASP A 21 -3.86 -6.38 -6.77
C ASP A 21 -4.38 -5.19 -7.59
N ALA A 22 -5.50 -4.61 -7.16
CA ALA A 22 -6.08 -3.49 -7.87
C ALA A 22 -5.16 -2.28 -7.89
N MET A 23 -4.44 -2.04 -6.78
CA MET A 23 -3.53 -0.92 -6.71
C MET A 23 -2.39 -1.02 -7.71
N VAL A 24 -1.74 -2.19 -7.78
CA VAL A 24 -0.60 -2.34 -8.68
C VAL A 24 -1.00 -2.44 -10.14
N LYS A 25 -2.26 -2.78 -10.41
CA LYS A 25 -2.79 -2.78 -11.76
C LYS A 25 -3.21 -1.41 -12.23
N ALA A 26 -3.66 -0.55 -11.31
CA ALA A 26 -4.25 0.74 -11.65
C ALA A 26 -3.20 1.82 -11.94
N ALA A 27 -2.04 1.75 -11.31
CA ALA A 27 -1.05 2.81 -11.44
C ALA A 27 0.34 2.26 -11.17
N ARG A 28 1.34 3.06 -11.52
CA ARG A 28 2.73 2.65 -11.33
C ARG A 28 3.13 2.87 -9.89
N VAL A 29 2.80 1.92 -9.06
CA VAL A 29 3.18 1.91 -7.66
C VAL A 29 3.84 0.58 -7.33
N THR A 30 4.61 0.56 -6.25
CA THR A 30 5.27 -0.66 -5.77
C THR A 30 4.62 -1.07 -4.47
N LEU A 31 4.17 -2.32 -4.40
CA LEU A 31 3.66 -2.89 -3.17
C LEU A 31 4.88 -3.22 -2.31
N VAL A 32 4.99 -2.61 -1.15
CA VAL A 32 6.21 -2.74 -0.35
C VAL A 32 6.02 -3.59 0.89
N HIS A 33 4.79 -3.71 1.38
CA HIS A 33 4.59 -4.43 2.63
C HIS A 33 3.11 -4.65 2.89
N TYR A 34 2.79 -5.65 3.70
CA TYR A 34 1.50 -5.75 4.34
C TYR A 34 1.71 -6.16 5.78
N GLU A 35 0.76 -5.82 6.63
CA GLU A 35 0.88 -6.08 8.05
C GLU A 35 -0.43 -6.61 8.60
N LYS A 36 -0.39 -7.76 9.28
CA LYS A 36 -1.55 -8.28 10.00
C LYS A 36 -1.49 -7.77 11.42
N ILE A 37 -2.54 -7.07 11.82
CA ILE A 37 -2.50 -6.39 13.11
C ILE A 37 -3.20 -7.19 14.20
N GLY A 38 -4.11 -8.07 13.81
CA GLY A 38 -4.93 -8.82 14.75
C GLY A 38 -6.38 -8.46 14.56
N GLY A 39 -7.28 -9.29 15.06
CA GLY A 39 -8.71 -9.07 14.91
C GLY A 39 -9.20 -9.11 13.47
N GLY A 40 -8.40 -9.67 12.58
CA GLY A 40 -8.72 -9.71 11.16
C GLY A 40 -8.29 -8.47 10.39
N TYR A 41 -7.70 -7.48 11.05
CA TYR A 41 -7.27 -6.25 10.38
C TYR A 41 -5.95 -6.46 9.66
N VAL A 42 -5.88 -5.98 8.42
CA VAL A 42 -4.69 -6.11 7.59
C VAL A 42 -4.47 -4.79 6.87
N THR A 43 -3.23 -4.31 6.86
CA THR A 43 -2.88 -3.08 6.16
C THR A 43 -1.94 -3.43 5.01
N THR A 44 -2.20 -2.87 3.83
CA THR A 44 -1.32 -3.00 2.68
C THR A 44 -0.73 -1.64 2.35
N VAL A 45 0.52 -1.63 1.90
CA VAL A 45 1.30 -0.41 1.75
C VAL A 45 1.93 -0.35 0.38
N VAL A 46 1.76 0.78 -0.31
CA VAL A 46 2.39 1.01 -1.62
C VAL A 46 3.19 2.30 -1.59
N ARG A 47 4.18 2.39 -2.49
CA ARG A 47 5.00 3.57 -2.68
C ARG A 47 4.99 3.96 -4.14
N GLY A 48 5.17 5.24 -4.41
CA GLY A 48 5.30 5.75 -5.76
C GLY A 48 5.08 7.25 -5.80
N ASP A 49 4.96 7.79 -7.02
CA ASP A 49 4.58 9.17 -7.23
C ASP A 49 3.26 9.47 -6.55
N VAL A 50 3.06 10.68 -6.05
CA VAL A 50 1.84 11.00 -5.29
C VAL A 50 0.58 10.83 -6.16
N ALA A 51 0.62 11.22 -7.42
CA ALA A 51 -0.55 11.04 -8.29
C ALA A 51 -0.86 9.57 -8.52
N ALA A 52 0.19 8.76 -8.71
CA ALA A 52 0.02 7.32 -8.89
C ALA A 52 -0.52 6.67 -7.64
N VAL A 53 0.00 7.07 -6.48
CA VAL A 53 -0.46 6.50 -5.20
C VAL A 53 -1.92 6.86 -4.94
N ARG A 54 -2.33 8.10 -5.26
CA ARG A 54 -3.73 8.48 -5.09
C ARG A 54 -4.65 7.66 -5.99
N ALA A 55 -4.27 7.50 -7.25
CA ALA A 55 -5.06 6.69 -8.18
C ALA A 55 -5.11 5.23 -7.73
N ALA A 56 -3.98 4.71 -7.27
CA ALA A 56 -3.89 3.33 -6.82
C ALA A 56 -4.78 3.08 -5.61
N THR A 57 -4.69 3.94 -4.59
CA THR A 57 -5.47 3.73 -3.37
C THR A 57 -6.97 3.87 -3.64
N GLU A 58 -7.36 4.74 -4.54
CA GLU A 58 -8.75 4.87 -4.92
C GLU A 58 -9.26 3.58 -5.57
N ALA A 59 -8.51 3.05 -6.52
CA ALA A 59 -8.88 1.82 -7.19
C ALA A 59 -8.87 0.63 -6.23
N GLY A 60 -7.87 0.58 -5.36
CA GLY A 60 -7.75 -0.51 -4.39
C GLY A 60 -8.90 -0.54 -3.40
N ALA A 61 -9.27 0.63 -2.90
CA ALA A 61 -10.39 0.73 -1.95
C ALA A 61 -11.70 0.30 -2.61
N ALA A 62 -11.95 0.74 -3.84
CA ALA A 62 -13.16 0.37 -4.55
C ALA A 62 -13.25 -1.14 -4.79
N ALA A 63 -12.13 -1.75 -5.18
CA ALA A 63 -12.10 -3.19 -5.42
C ALA A 63 -12.29 -3.98 -4.13
N ALA A 64 -11.60 -3.58 -3.07
CA ALA A 64 -11.68 -4.28 -1.80
C ALA A 64 -13.08 -4.22 -1.20
N ALA A 65 -13.76 -3.10 -1.39
CA ALA A 65 -15.11 -2.92 -0.82
C ALA A 65 -16.12 -3.89 -1.41
N LYS A 66 -15.82 -4.46 -2.57
CA LYS A 66 -16.73 -5.43 -3.20
C LYS A 66 -16.63 -6.81 -2.57
N VAL A 67 -15.54 -7.11 -1.88
CA VAL A 67 -15.31 -8.46 -1.35
C VAL A 67 -15.11 -8.47 0.16
N GLY A 68 -15.04 -7.31 0.80
CA GLY A 68 -14.85 -7.23 2.23
C GLY A 68 -15.02 -5.83 2.73
N GLU A 69 -14.49 -5.57 3.92
CA GLU A 69 -14.65 -4.28 4.58
C GLU A 69 -13.37 -3.45 4.45
N VAL A 70 -13.49 -2.24 3.93
CA VAL A 70 -12.40 -1.27 3.93
C VAL A 70 -12.53 -0.42 5.18
N VAL A 71 -11.50 -0.43 6.02
CA VAL A 71 -11.52 0.26 7.30
C VAL A 71 -11.00 1.67 7.15
N SER A 72 -9.86 1.84 6.46
CA SER A 72 -9.33 3.18 6.24
C SER A 72 -8.42 3.19 5.02
N VAL A 73 -8.30 4.38 4.43
CA VAL A 73 -7.45 4.62 3.27
C VAL A 73 -6.74 5.93 3.52
N HIS A 74 -5.43 5.95 3.30
CA HIS A 74 -4.69 7.18 3.54
C HIS A 74 -3.51 7.31 2.59
N VAL A 75 -3.19 8.54 2.24
CA VAL A 75 -2.02 8.86 1.42
C VAL A 75 -1.19 9.88 2.16
N ILE A 76 0.10 9.61 2.30
CA ILE A 76 1.05 10.56 2.85
C ILE A 76 1.93 11.00 1.68
N PRO A 77 1.76 12.24 1.20
CA PRO A 77 2.47 12.68 -0.01
C PRO A 77 4.00 12.72 0.14
N ARG A 78 4.48 13.09 1.30
CA ARG A 78 5.91 13.23 1.54
C ARG A 78 6.27 12.71 2.93
N PRO A 79 6.35 11.38 3.08
CA PRO A 79 6.66 10.83 4.39
C PRO A 79 8.06 11.24 4.82
N HIS A 80 8.21 11.48 6.11
CA HIS A 80 9.51 11.85 6.67
C HIS A 80 10.48 10.70 6.51
N ASN A 81 11.75 11.01 6.30
CA ASN A 81 12.78 9.99 6.10
C ASN A 81 12.88 8.99 7.25
N GLN A 82 12.62 9.45 8.47
CA GLN A 82 12.70 8.57 9.64
C GLN A 82 11.70 7.42 9.60
N LEU A 83 10.60 7.57 8.85
CA LEU A 83 9.63 6.49 8.75
C LEU A 83 10.22 5.27 8.07
N GLU A 84 11.04 5.48 7.05
CA GLU A 84 11.66 4.35 6.36
C GLU A 84 12.68 3.64 7.22
N ASP A 85 13.26 4.33 8.18
CA ASP A 85 14.25 3.72 9.07
C ASP A 85 13.59 2.89 10.16
N ALA A 86 12.39 3.25 10.55
CA ALA A 86 11.70 2.62 11.68
C ALA A 86 10.63 1.63 11.26
N LEU A 87 10.06 1.77 10.06
CA LEU A 87 8.91 0.99 9.64
C LEU A 87 9.23 0.23 8.35
N PRO A 88 8.54 -0.90 8.11
CA PRO A 88 8.80 -1.70 6.91
C PRO A 88 8.08 -1.14 5.69
N ILE A 89 8.40 0.10 5.33
CA ILE A 89 7.75 0.79 4.22
C ILE A 89 8.72 1.22 3.13
N ARG A 90 9.97 0.81 3.23
CA ARG A 90 10.99 1.16 2.24
C ARG A 90 10.77 0.38 0.96
N ARG A 91 10.87 1.05 -0.18
CA ARG A 91 10.83 0.35 -1.45
C ARG A 91 12.00 -0.61 -1.52
N PRO A 92 11.76 -1.88 -1.89
CA PRO A 92 12.85 -2.83 -1.99
C PRO A 92 13.83 -2.40 -3.07
N GLU A 93 15.10 -2.70 -2.86
CA GLU A 93 16.12 -2.50 -3.87
C GLU A 93 15.78 -3.37 -5.08
N ALA A 94 16.14 -2.91 -6.25
CA ALA A 94 15.94 -3.73 -7.43
C ALA A 94 16.69 -5.04 -7.23
N ALA A 95 16.01 -6.16 -7.48
CA ALA A 95 16.58 -7.47 -7.24
C ALA A 95 17.92 -7.65 -7.95
N GLY A 96 18.04 -7.11 -9.15
CA GLY A 96 19.28 -7.20 -9.89
C GLY A 96 20.45 -6.58 -9.19
N ASN A 97 20.21 -5.63 -8.32
CA ASN A 97 21.28 -4.97 -7.59
C ASN A 97 21.96 -5.89 -6.61
N LYS A 98 21.31 -6.96 -6.28
CA LYS A 98 21.84 -7.87 -5.28
C LYS A 98 22.66 -8.99 -5.86
N ARG A 99 22.63 -9.12 -7.14
CA ARG A 99 23.30 -10.27 -7.78
C ARG A 99 24.64 -9.91 -8.27
#